data_d2047eda9661afc60ece36a374850f4c
#
_entry.id   d2047eda9661afc60ece36a374850f4c
#
_cell.length_a   1.000
_cell.length_b   1.000
_cell.length_c   1.000
_cell.angle_alpha   90.00
_cell.angle_beta   90.00
_cell.angle_gamma   90.00
#
_symmetry.space_group_name_H-M   'P 1'
#
loop_
_entity.id
_entity.type
_entity.pdbx_description
1 polymer ?
#
loop_
_entity_poly.entity_id
_entity_poly.type
_entity_poly.pdbx_seq_one_letter_code
_entity_poly.pdbx_strand_id
1 'polypeptide(L)'
;RLGCQVKVKQNMVIEVPEEIFGIKKWEATVVRNWNVASFIKEFVVELPEEMDYKAGGYIQIEIPKCEVKYDEIDISAHPEEHPGEAEKFKMEWDKFNLWPLIMKNPETVERAYSMASYPAEGREIMLNVRIATPPWDREKNNWSELNPGIASSYIFSKKAGDKVTISGPFGEFF
;
A
#
# COMPACT_ATOMS: atom_id res chain seq x y z
N ARG A 1 -6.02 -6.63 24.94
CA ARG A 1 -6.84 -7.00 23.77
C ARG A 1 -6.91 -5.80 22.86
N LEU A 2 -6.86 -6.03 21.55
CA LEU A 2 -7.02 -4.97 20.56
C LEU A 2 -8.45 -4.41 20.64
N GLY A 3 -8.60 -3.08 20.52
CA GLY A 3 -9.90 -2.42 20.60
C GLY A 3 -10.92 -2.96 19.60
N CYS A 4 -10.49 -3.32 18.38
CA CYS A 4 -11.33 -3.92 17.34
C CYS A 4 -11.91 -5.31 17.70
N GLN A 5 -11.40 -5.97 18.74
CA GLN A 5 -11.85 -7.29 19.21
C GLN A 5 -12.68 -7.21 20.49
N VAL A 6 -12.94 -6.01 20.99
CA VAL A 6 -13.77 -5.81 22.20
C VAL A 6 -15.25 -5.89 21.82
N LYS A 7 -15.96 -6.83 22.45
CA LYS A 7 -17.41 -6.92 22.29
C LYS A 7 -18.10 -6.02 23.30
N VAL A 8 -18.99 -5.16 22.84
CA VAL A 8 -19.84 -4.33 23.70
C VAL A 8 -20.87 -5.24 24.39
N LYS A 9 -20.77 -5.35 25.71
CA LYS A 9 -21.65 -6.18 26.52
C LYS A 9 -22.51 -5.37 27.50
N GLN A 10 -22.17 -4.11 27.69
CA GLN A 10 -22.87 -3.17 28.60
C GLN A 10 -22.54 -1.74 28.14
N ASN A 11 -23.18 -0.74 28.79
CA ASN A 11 -22.79 0.64 28.56
C ASN A 11 -21.33 0.85 28.87
N MET A 12 -20.60 1.53 27.98
CA MET A 12 -19.18 1.85 28.09
C MET A 12 -18.93 3.30 27.71
N VAL A 13 -17.89 3.87 28.28
CA VAL A 13 -17.33 5.16 27.87
C VAL A 13 -16.12 4.86 26.97
N ILE A 14 -16.04 5.50 25.81
CA ILE A 14 -14.93 5.42 24.92
C ILE A 14 -14.27 6.80 24.92
N GLU A 15 -13.01 6.85 25.33
CA GLU A 15 -12.16 8.03 25.20
C GLU A 15 -11.42 7.94 23.86
N VAL A 16 -11.56 8.96 23.04
CA VAL A 16 -10.93 9.05 21.72
C VAL A 16 -9.92 10.20 21.80
N PRO A 17 -8.62 9.95 21.48
CA PRO A 17 -7.62 11.00 21.46
C PRO A 17 -7.99 12.17 20.54
N GLU A 18 -7.71 13.41 20.95
CA GLU A 18 -8.07 14.60 20.18
C GLU A 18 -7.39 14.65 18.80
N GLU A 19 -6.22 14.03 18.66
CA GLU A 19 -5.47 13.97 17.42
C GLU A 19 -6.26 13.30 16.28
N ILE A 20 -7.19 12.39 16.63
CA ILE A 20 -8.03 11.71 15.62
C ILE A 20 -9.01 12.70 14.95
N PHE A 21 -9.38 13.78 15.61
CA PHE A 21 -10.28 14.80 15.04
C PHE A 21 -9.57 15.78 14.11
N GLY A 22 -8.23 15.83 14.14
CA GLY A 22 -7.40 16.67 13.28
C GLY A 22 -6.90 15.99 12.01
N ILE A 23 -7.35 14.76 11.73
CA ILE A 23 -6.89 13.99 10.58
C ILE A 23 -7.31 14.66 9.28
N LYS A 24 -6.33 14.99 8.46
CA LYS A 24 -6.54 15.54 7.13
C LYS A 24 -6.60 14.44 6.08
N LYS A 25 -7.29 14.74 4.99
CA LYS A 25 -7.36 13.92 3.80
C LYS A 25 -6.80 14.71 2.62
N TRP A 26 -5.87 14.14 1.87
CA TRP A 26 -5.21 14.77 0.73
C TRP A 26 -5.36 13.94 -0.53
N GLU A 27 -5.44 14.62 -1.65
CA GLU A 27 -5.13 14.04 -2.94
C GLU A 27 -3.63 14.19 -3.17
N ALA A 28 -2.90 13.08 -3.11
CA ALA A 28 -1.47 13.02 -3.33
C ALA A 28 -1.15 12.59 -4.76
N THR A 29 0.00 13.03 -5.29
CA THR A 29 0.47 12.66 -6.62
C THR A 29 1.57 11.59 -6.49
N VAL A 30 1.47 10.50 -7.22
CA VAL A 30 2.52 9.49 -7.28
C VAL A 30 3.74 10.08 -7.99
N VAL A 31 4.88 10.12 -7.30
CA VAL A 31 6.17 10.60 -7.83
C VAL A 31 6.92 9.46 -8.50
N ARG A 32 7.02 8.33 -7.82
CA ARG A 32 7.66 7.11 -8.33
C ARG A 32 7.05 5.86 -7.69
N ASN A 33 7.14 4.76 -8.40
CA ASN A 33 6.61 3.48 -7.94
C ASN A 33 7.42 2.35 -8.57
N TRP A 34 8.66 2.16 -8.12
CA TRP A 34 9.60 1.22 -8.69
C TRP A 34 9.80 -0.01 -7.83
N ASN A 35 10.09 -1.13 -8.47
CA ASN A 35 10.46 -2.34 -7.74
C ASN A 35 11.87 -2.19 -7.15
N VAL A 36 11.98 -2.41 -5.85
CA VAL A 36 13.25 -2.56 -5.11
C VAL A 36 13.55 -4.03 -4.80
N ALA A 37 12.58 -4.90 -5.06
CA ALA A 37 12.71 -6.35 -5.11
C ALA A 37 11.60 -6.91 -5.99
N SER A 38 11.67 -8.18 -6.37
CA SER A 38 10.69 -8.81 -7.27
C SER A 38 9.23 -8.64 -6.82
N PHE A 39 9.01 -8.56 -5.52
CA PHE A 39 7.66 -8.48 -4.92
C PHE A 39 7.47 -7.28 -4.00
N ILE A 40 8.39 -6.30 -4.03
CA ILE A 40 8.34 -5.10 -3.19
C ILE A 40 8.56 -3.87 -4.05
N LYS A 41 7.68 -2.90 -3.91
CA LYS A 41 7.83 -1.57 -4.50
C LYS A 41 8.15 -0.53 -3.45
N GLU A 42 9.03 0.39 -3.82
CA GLU A 42 9.11 1.72 -3.22
C GLU A 42 8.05 2.59 -3.90
N PHE A 43 7.07 2.97 -3.12
CA PHE A 43 5.97 3.82 -3.57
C PHE A 43 6.08 5.18 -2.90
N VAL A 44 6.28 6.22 -3.69
CA VAL A 44 6.44 7.59 -3.19
C VAL A 44 5.38 8.48 -3.76
N VAL A 45 4.73 9.21 -2.88
CA VAL A 45 3.72 10.21 -3.21
C VAL A 45 4.12 11.58 -2.67
N GLU A 46 3.80 12.63 -3.42
CA GLU A 46 3.94 14.02 -3.00
C GLU A 46 2.59 14.58 -2.55
N LEU A 47 2.59 15.17 -1.37
CA LEU A 47 1.44 15.88 -0.81
C LEU A 47 1.38 17.33 -1.32
N PRO A 48 0.18 17.95 -1.35
CA PRO A 48 0.05 19.37 -1.68
C PRO A 48 0.65 20.30 -0.62
N GLU A 49 0.79 19.82 0.62
CA GLU A 49 1.39 20.53 1.76
C GLU A 49 2.23 19.57 2.61
N GLU A 50 3.07 20.09 3.48
CA GLU A 50 3.83 19.27 4.43
C GLU A 50 2.90 18.62 5.46
N MET A 51 3.19 17.37 5.79
CA MET A 51 2.54 16.64 6.87
C MET A 51 3.44 16.67 8.10
N ASP A 52 2.93 17.20 9.19
CA ASP A 52 3.63 17.13 10.49
C ASP A 52 3.36 15.74 11.11
N TYR A 53 4.40 14.91 11.16
CA TYR A 53 4.33 13.57 11.73
C TYR A 53 5.62 13.18 12.45
N LYS A 54 5.55 12.18 13.30
CA LYS A 54 6.71 11.56 13.95
C LYS A 54 7.13 10.31 13.21
N ALA A 55 8.44 10.04 13.20
CA ALA A 55 8.97 8.79 12.62
C ALA A 55 8.26 7.57 13.24
N GLY A 56 7.89 6.60 12.39
CA GLY A 56 7.10 5.43 12.80
C GLY A 56 5.58 5.62 12.71
N GLY A 57 5.11 6.80 12.37
CA GLY A 57 3.71 7.03 12.04
C GLY A 57 3.26 6.29 10.79
N TYR A 58 1.96 6.23 10.58
CA TYR A 58 1.37 5.61 9.39
C TYR A 58 0.31 6.51 8.76
N ILE A 59 0.05 6.23 7.49
CA ILE A 59 -1.06 6.83 6.73
C ILE A 59 -2.09 5.76 6.38
N GLN A 60 -3.28 6.19 6.00
CA GLN A 60 -4.25 5.34 5.32
C GLN A 60 -4.33 5.74 3.86
N ILE A 61 -4.40 4.74 2.98
CA ILE A 61 -4.66 4.92 1.55
C ILE A 61 -6.08 4.47 1.29
N GLU A 62 -6.85 5.31 0.61
CA GLU A 62 -8.17 4.99 0.09
C GLU A 62 -8.03 4.26 -1.25
N ILE A 63 -8.63 3.08 -1.33
CA ILE A 63 -8.68 2.28 -2.54
C ILE A 63 -10.11 2.33 -3.05
N PRO A 64 -10.39 3.02 -4.16
CA PRO A 64 -11.72 3.09 -4.74
C PRO A 64 -12.16 1.72 -5.29
N LYS A 65 -13.43 1.59 -5.64
CA LYS A 65 -13.89 0.45 -6.43
C LYS A 65 -13.09 0.37 -7.72
N CYS A 66 -12.39 -0.75 -7.93
CA CYS A 66 -11.51 -0.95 -9.09
C CYS A 66 -11.24 -2.43 -9.36
N GLU A 67 -10.66 -2.69 -10.52
CA GLU A 67 -10.05 -3.96 -10.89
C GLU A 67 -8.61 -3.71 -11.30
N VAL A 68 -7.69 -4.59 -10.92
CA VAL A 68 -6.28 -4.54 -11.29
C VAL A 68 -5.89 -5.88 -11.89
N LYS A 69 -5.46 -5.87 -13.14
CA LYS A 69 -4.89 -7.03 -13.83
C LYS A 69 -3.37 -6.99 -13.65
N TYR A 70 -2.79 -8.09 -13.23
CA TYR A 70 -1.37 -8.13 -12.93
C TYR A 70 -0.48 -8.05 -14.18
N ASP A 71 -0.99 -8.47 -15.35
CA ASP A 71 -0.30 -8.31 -16.63
C ASP A 71 -0.16 -6.85 -17.10
N GLU A 72 -0.90 -5.92 -16.49
CA GLU A 72 -0.81 -4.48 -16.74
C GLU A 72 0.11 -3.76 -15.74
N ILE A 73 0.62 -4.45 -14.71
CA ILE A 73 1.49 -3.88 -13.69
C ILE A 73 2.91 -3.68 -14.25
N ASP A 74 3.42 -2.46 -14.11
CA ASP A 74 4.82 -2.16 -14.38
C ASP A 74 5.70 -2.64 -13.21
N ILE A 75 6.66 -3.53 -13.47
CA ILE A 75 7.64 -4.05 -12.50
C ILE A 75 9.06 -3.55 -12.78
N SER A 76 9.20 -2.38 -13.37
CA SER A 76 10.50 -1.75 -13.60
C SER A 76 11.27 -1.60 -12.29
N ALA A 77 12.55 -1.92 -12.34
CA ALA A 77 13.45 -1.79 -11.20
C ALA A 77 13.82 -0.32 -10.95
N HIS A 78 14.09 0.00 -9.67
CA HIS A 78 14.64 1.31 -9.32
C HIS A 78 15.94 1.59 -10.10
N PRO A 79 16.01 2.68 -10.90
CA PRO A 79 17.08 2.86 -11.86
C PRO A 79 18.46 3.07 -11.23
N GLU A 80 18.52 3.64 -10.04
CA GLU A 80 19.78 3.95 -9.34
C GLU A 80 20.19 2.84 -8.36
N GLU A 81 19.24 2.29 -7.63
CA GLU A 81 19.50 1.28 -6.59
C GLU A 81 19.57 -0.14 -7.15
N HIS A 82 18.79 -0.41 -8.20
CA HIS A 82 18.69 -1.74 -8.82
C HIS A 82 18.85 -1.70 -10.35
N PRO A 83 19.95 -1.11 -10.85
CA PRO A 83 20.15 -0.96 -12.29
C PRO A 83 20.23 -2.34 -12.96
N GLY A 84 19.36 -2.56 -13.96
CA GLY A 84 19.37 -3.80 -14.75
C GLY A 84 18.68 -5.02 -14.12
N GLU A 85 18.07 -4.88 -12.93
CA GLU A 85 17.40 -6.01 -12.26
C GLU A 85 15.97 -6.29 -12.74
N ALA A 86 15.41 -5.47 -13.61
CA ALA A 86 14.02 -5.62 -14.08
C ALA A 86 13.76 -7.01 -14.71
N GLU A 87 14.70 -7.55 -15.50
CA GLU A 87 14.55 -8.89 -16.09
C GLU A 87 14.54 -9.99 -15.03
N LYS A 88 15.34 -9.86 -13.97
CA LYS A 88 15.32 -10.80 -12.83
C LYS A 88 13.97 -10.79 -12.12
N PHE A 89 13.42 -9.61 -11.90
CA PHE A 89 12.09 -9.47 -11.26
C PHE A 89 11.00 -10.11 -12.13
N LYS A 90 11.06 -9.88 -13.45
CA LYS A 90 10.14 -10.48 -14.41
C LYS A 90 10.24 -12.01 -14.42
N MET A 91 11.44 -12.57 -14.42
CA MET A 91 11.64 -14.01 -14.36
C MET A 91 11.01 -14.64 -13.10
N GLU A 92 11.04 -13.95 -11.96
CA GLU A 92 10.38 -14.44 -10.75
C GLU A 92 8.85 -14.33 -10.84
N TRP A 93 8.31 -13.29 -11.45
CA TRP A 93 6.89 -13.18 -11.73
C TRP A 93 6.41 -14.29 -12.68
N ASP A 94 7.19 -14.59 -13.72
CA ASP A 94 6.93 -15.72 -14.64
C ASP A 94 6.96 -17.05 -13.87
N LYS A 95 8.01 -17.29 -13.09
CA LYS A 95 8.21 -18.51 -12.31
C LYS A 95 7.05 -18.80 -11.35
N PHE A 96 6.54 -17.78 -10.71
CA PHE A 96 5.43 -17.89 -9.75
C PHE A 96 4.06 -17.66 -10.40
N ASN A 97 3.99 -17.50 -11.71
CA ASN A 97 2.73 -17.34 -12.47
C ASN A 97 1.83 -16.23 -11.89
N LEU A 98 2.39 -15.01 -11.71
CA LEU A 98 1.63 -13.89 -11.17
C LEU A 98 0.76 -13.16 -12.22
N TRP A 99 1.19 -13.13 -13.47
CA TRP A 99 0.56 -12.35 -14.53
C TRP A 99 -0.93 -12.63 -14.75
N PRO A 100 -1.43 -13.86 -14.60
CA PRO A 100 -2.86 -14.14 -14.77
C PRO A 100 -3.75 -13.66 -13.60
N LEU A 101 -3.15 -13.18 -12.50
CA LEU A 101 -3.93 -12.75 -11.35
C LEU A 101 -4.71 -11.47 -11.65
N ILE A 102 -5.91 -11.40 -11.09
CA ILE A 102 -6.80 -10.24 -11.19
C ILE A 102 -7.31 -9.94 -9.79
N MET A 103 -7.04 -8.73 -9.31
CA MET A 103 -7.60 -8.23 -8.06
C MET A 103 -8.90 -7.46 -8.35
N LYS A 104 -9.94 -7.73 -7.57
CA LYS A 104 -11.21 -7.02 -7.65
C LYS A 104 -11.52 -6.35 -6.33
N ASN A 105 -11.80 -5.06 -6.37
CA ASN A 105 -12.28 -4.30 -5.23
C ASN A 105 -13.71 -3.80 -5.52
N PRO A 106 -14.76 -4.38 -4.92
CA PRO A 106 -16.14 -4.04 -5.22
C PRO A 106 -16.60 -2.73 -4.61
N GLU A 107 -15.90 -2.24 -3.58
CA GLU A 107 -16.28 -1.03 -2.83
C GLU A 107 -15.04 -0.28 -2.35
N THR A 108 -15.22 1.00 -2.02
CA THR A 108 -14.12 1.80 -1.46
C THR A 108 -13.71 1.28 -0.09
N VAL A 109 -12.41 1.02 0.09
CA VAL A 109 -11.81 0.59 1.35
C VAL A 109 -10.58 1.43 1.68
N GLU A 110 -10.21 1.47 2.96
CA GLU A 110 -8.98 2.13 3.43
C GLU A 110 -8.04 1.11 4.04
N ARG A 111 -6.73 1.30 3.85
CA ARG A 111 -5.69 0.43 4.44
C ARG A 111 -4.54 1.26 4.95
N ALA A 112 -4.06 0.89 6.13
CA ALA A 112 -2.95 1.53 6.81
C ALA A 112 -1.60 1.04 6.28
N TYR A 113 -0.66 1.97 6.12
CA TYR A 113 0.73 1.72 5.75
C TYR A 113 1.66 2.58 6.60
N SER A 114 2.65 1.96 7.22
CA SER A 114 3.71 2.68 7.92
C SER A 114 4.55 3.47 6.93
N MET A 115 4.87 4.71 7.30
CA MET A 115 5.74 5.56 6.49
C MET A 115 7.18 5.10 6.63
N ALA A 116 7.88 4.92 5.51
CA ALA A 116 9.30 4.64 5.45
C ALA A 116 10.13 5.92 5.36
N SER A 117 9.56 7.02 4.90
CA SER A 117 10.14 8.36 4.93
C SER A 117 10.24 8.90 6.36
N TYR A 118 11.13 9.87 6.57
CA TYR A 118 11.20 10.62 7.83
C TYR A 118 10.74 12.08 7.62
N PRO A 119 10.30 12.78 8.68
CA PRO A 119 9.64 14.10 8.54
C PRO A 119 10.41 15.17 7.76
N ALA A 120 11.75 15.13 7.81
CA ALA A 120 12.57 16.12 7.11
C ALA A 120 12.63 15.95 5.57
N GLU A 121 12.02 14.89 5.03
CA GLU A 121 11.84 14.73 3.57
C GLU A 121 10.71 15.62 3.01
N GLY A 122 10.04 16.39 3.88
CA GLY A 122 9.08 17.42 3.50
C GLY A 122 7.74 16.83 3.07
N ARG A 123 7.36 17.08 1.81
CA ARG A 123 6.04 16.68 1.28
C ARG A 123 6.00 15.27 0.69
N GLU A 124 7.14 14.61 0.55
CA GLU A 124 7.20 13.25 0.03
C GLU A 124 6.96 12.22 1.13
N ILE A 125 6.05 11.31 0.88
CA ILE A 125 5.75 10.15 1.74
C ILE A 125 6.14 8.89 1.00
N MET A 126 7.05 8.13 1.58
CA MET A 126 7.53 6.85 1.05
C MET A 126 6.90 5.68 1.79
N LEU A 127 6.50 4.67 1.04
CA LEU A 127 6.04 3.37 1.55
C LEU A 127 6.82 2.25 0.87
N ASN A 128 7.18 1.24 1.64
CA ASN A 128 7.66 -0.03 1.10
C ASN A 128 6.51 -1.03 1.11
N VAL A 129 6.03 -1.40 -0.06
CA VAL A 129 4.83 -2.21 -0.22
C VAL A 129 5.16 -3.55 -0.86
N ARG A 130 4.86 -4.62 -0.13
CA ARG A 130 4.94 -5.99 -0.66
C ARG A 130 3.61 -6.36 -1.31
N ILE A 131 3.67 -6.94 -2.52
CA ILE A 131 2.48 -7.50 -3.17
C ILE A 131 1.93 -8.68 -2.36
N ALA A 132 0.64 -8.68 -2.07
CA ALA A 132 -0.04 -9.77 -1.38
C ALA A 132 -0.77 -10.64 -2.40
N THR A 133 -0.23 -11.82 -2.66
CA THR A 133 -0.82 -12.82 -3.54
C THR A 133 -1.85 -13.68 -2.81
N PRO A 134 -2.75 -14.38 -3.51
CA PRO A 134 -3.56 -15.44 -2.93
C PRO A 134 -2.66 -16.54 -2.32
N PRO A 135 -3.17 -17.35 -1.40
CA PRO A 135 -2.47 -18.55 -0.97
C PRO A 135 -2.18 -19.51 -2.13
N TRP A 136 -1.01 -20.16 -2.09
CA TRP A 136 -0.67 -21.18 -3.07
C TRP A 136 -1.41 -22.49 -2.78
N ASP A 137 -2.18 -22.98 -3.75
CA ASP A 137 -2.86 -24.26 -3.69
C ASP A 137 -1.92 -25.35 -4.22
N ARG A 138 -1.42 -26.20 -3.32
CA ARG A 138 -0.46 -27.26 -3.65
C ARG A 138 -1.07 -28.37 -4.47
N GLU A 139 -2.38 -28.63 -4.34
CA GLU A 139 -3.07 -29.69 -5.09
C GLU A 139 -3.26 -29.28 -6.55
N LYS A 140 -3.63 -28.02 -6.77
CA LYS A 140 -3.80 -27.43 -8.11
C LYS A 140 -2.47 -26.98 -8.73
N ASN A 141 -1.39 -26.94 -7.96
CA ASN A 141 -0.09 -26.35 -8.33
C ASN A 141 -0.26 -24.94 -8.94
N ASN A 142 -1.09 -24.13 -8.34
CA ASN A 142 -1.42 -22.78 -8.77
C ASN A 142 -1.91 -21.92 -7.59
N TRP A 143 -2.14 -20.63 -7.81
CA TRP A 143 -2.80 -19.76 -6.85
C TRP A 143 -4.24 -20.24 -6.57
N SER A 144 -4.67 -20.08 -5.31
CA SER A 144 -6.08 -20.30 -4.96
C SER A 144 -6.97 -19.26 -5.65
N GLU A 145 -8.27 -19.54 -5.72
CA GLU A 145 -9.26 -18.64 -6.33
C GLU A 145 -9.62 -17.42 -5.45
N LEU A 146 -8.89 -17.23 -4.33
CA LEU A 146 -9.08 -16.07 -3.47
C LEU A 146 -8.57 -14.80 -4.15
N ASN A 147 -9.21 -13.69 -3.84
CA ASN A 147 -8.81 -12.39 -4.37
C ASN A 147 -7.41 -12.00 -3.86
N PRO A 148 -6.51 -11.50 -4.71
CA PRO A 148 -5.25 -10.90 -4.27
C PRO A 148 -5.48 -9.73 -3.30
N GLY A 149 -4.41 -9.33 -2.59
CA GLY A 149 -4.48 -8.23 -1.66
C GLY A 149 -4.89 -6.91 -2.33
N ILE A 150 -6.02 -6.35 -1.91
CA ILE A 150 -6.65 -5.18 -2.54
C ILE A 150 -5.70 -3.99 -2.60
N ALA A 151 -5.18 -3.56 -1.45
CA ALA A 151 -4.38 -2.34 -1.36
C ALA A 151 -3.01 -2.49 -2.04
N SER A 152 -2.33 -3.62 -1.84
CA SER A 152 -1.04 -3.86 -2.47
C SER A 152 -1.14 -3.94 -3.99
N SER A 153 -2.17 -4.60 -4.54
CA SER A 153 -2.41 -4.64 -5.98
C SER A 153 -2.72 -3.25 -6.55
N TYR A 154 -3.56 -2.48 -5.84
CA TYR A 154 -3.86 -1.09 -6.23
C TYR A 154 -2.60 -0.23 -6.27
N ILE A 155 -1.76 -0.28 -5.23
CA ILE A 155 -0.49 0.46 -5.20
C ILE A 155 0.43 0.00 -6.33
N PHE A 156 0.57 -1.30 -6.55
CA PHE A 156 1.40 -1.84 -7.62
C PHE A 156 0.97 -1.39 -9.02
N SER A 157 -0.31 -1.10 -9.23
CA SER A 157 -0.84 -0.62 -10.52
C SER A 157 -0.59 0.86 -10.78
N LYS A 158 -0.17 1.64 -9.78
CA LYS A 158 0.01 3.09 -9.90
C LYS A 158 1.29 3.44 -10.63
N LYS A 159 1.24 4.53 -11.38
CA LYS A 159 2.36 5.09 -12.15
C LYS A 159 2.61 6.54 -11.73
N ALA A 160 3.79 7.04 -12.00
CA ALA A 160 4.12 8.45 -11.79
C ALA A 160 3.09 9.35 -12.46
N GLY A 161 2.61 10.35 -11.72
CA GLY A 161 1.55 11.27 -12.14
C GLY A 161 0.13 10.85 -11.73
N ASP A 162 -0.10 9.59 -11.35
CA ASP A 162 -1.40 9.15 -10.83
C ASP A 162 -1.75 9.85 -9.51
N LYS A 163 -3.05 9.95 -9.25
CA LYS A 163 -3.57 10.50 -8.00
C LYS A 163 -4.02 9.38 -7.07
N VAL A 164 -3.74 9.57 -5.79
CA VAL A 164 -4.21 8.69 -4.71
C VAL A 164 -4.71 9.52 -3.55
N THR A 165 -5.73 9.04 -2.87
CA THR A 165 -6.24 9.71 -1.67
C THR A 165 -5.60 9.08 -0.45
N ILE A 166 -4.97 9.90 0.38
CA ILE A 166 -4.39 9.48 1.64
C ILE A 166 -4.94 10.30 2.80
N SER A 167 -4.95 9.73 3.98
CA SER A 167 -5.30 10.41 5.23
C SER A 167 -4.27 10.11 6.30
N GLY A 168 -4.10 11.03 7.24
CA GLY A 168 -3.14 10.90 8.33
C GLY A 168 -2.70 12.24 8.90
N PRO A 169 -1.57 12.27 9.62
CA PRO A 169 -0.84 11.09 10.11
C PRO A 169 -1.58 10.37 11.23
N PHE A 170 -1.28 9.09 11.41
CA PHE A 170 -1.79 8.28 12.52
C PHE A 170 -0.64 7.66 13.29
N GLY A 171 -0.92 7.35 14.55
CA GLY A 171 -0.02 6.60 15.43
C GLY A 171 1.12 7.43 15.98
N GLU A 172 1.28 7.35 17.30
CA GLU A 172 2.50 7.71 17.99
C GLU A 172 3.22 6.40 18.36
N PHE A 173 4.48 6.28 17.95
CA PHE A 173 5.36 5.23 18.46
C PHE A 173 5.93 5.72 19.79
N PHE A 174 5.55 5.06 20.88
CA PHE A 174 6.17 5.19 22.18
C PHE A 174 7.11 4.02 22.43
#